data_d64c1651333f4268207a18681c6b900a
#
_entry.id   d64c1651333f4268207a18681c6b900a
#
_cell.length_a   1.000
_cell.length_b   1.000
_cell.length_c   1.000
_cell.angle_alpha   90.00
_cell.angle_beta   90.00
_cell.angle_gamma   90.00
#
_symmetry.space_group_name_H-M   'P 1'
#
loop_
_entity.id
_entity.type
_entity.pdbx_description
1 polymer ?
#
loop_
_entity_poly.entity_id
_entity_poly.type
_entity_poly.pdbx_seq_one_letter_code
_entity_poly.pdbx_strand_id
1 'polypeptide(L)'
;MEIYLDHAATTYVDDRVKEAMDKYFSDEYGNPGSFNTVGLRAKNAMDESREKIAQILNCTTNEIIFTGSGTESINLAIKGFVKANKNKGNRIITQKTEHEAVLETCKYLEKEEDFKVTYLDVDEFGLIRLDELEKAITNETILVSIMYANNEIGTVQNIKEISEICKKYKVKFHTDACQAAGYLNIDVQNLGIDLMSLNGSKLYGPKGIGLLYLKKGTMLKPIIHGGGQEFGLRSGTENIPYIVGFAKALEIAQREKDAEVTRLTNLRDYLINNILENIPKTFLNGHPSKRLPNNVNITFLDVEGEAIMLMMNEYGICASSGSACTSKSLDPSHVILAIGLPYEAAHGSXXXXNHRISETSKPCQH
;
A
#
# COMPACT_ATOMS: atom_id res chain seq x y z
N MET A 1 2.46 -9.42 28.74
CA MET A 1 2.45 -8.21 27.88
C MET A 1 2.43 -8.70 26.45
N GLU A 2 1.50 -8.17 25.65
CA GLU A 2 1.42 -8.53 24.22
C GLU A 2 2.21 -7.52 23.38
N ILE A 3 3.07 -8.03 22.50
CA ILE A 3 3.89 -7.22 21.58
C ILE A 3 3.41 -7.50 20.15
N TYR A 4 2.73 -6.53 19.55
CA TYR A 4 2.19 -6.69 18.21
C TYR A 4 3.21 -6.19 17.17
N LEU A 5 3.74 -7.11 16.36
CA LEU A 5 4.74 -6.84 15.31
C LEU A 5 4.21 -7.16 13.90
N ASP A 6 2.88 -7.13 13.71
CA ASP A 6 2.27 -7.44 12.40
C ASP A 6 1.60 -6.21 11.78
N HIS A 7 2.25 -5.04 11.89
CA HIS A 7 1.69 -3.78 11.36
C HIS A 7 1.66 -3.74 9.82
N ALA A 8 2.36 -4.65 9.15
CA ALA A 8 2.25 -4.80 7.69
C ALA A 8 0.86 -5.32 7.29
N ALA A 9 0.27 -6.20 8.09
CA ALA A 9 -1.07 -6.75 7.85
C ALA A 9 -2.15 -5.70 8.15
N THR A 10 -2.09 -5.07 9.32
CA THR A 10 -3.04 -4.00 9.70
C THR A 10 -2.49 -3.23 10.91
N THR A 11 -2.97 -1.99 11.08
CA THR A 11 -2.66 -1.18 12.26
C THR A 11 -3.93 -0.97 13.10
N TYR A 12 -3.76 -0.64 14.37
CA TYR A 12 -4.86 -0.09 15.18
C TYR A 12 -5.18 1.33 14.69
N VAL A 13 -6.31 1.87 15.10
CA VAL A 13 -6.67 3.27 14.80
C VAL A 13 -6.08 4.15 15.90
N ASP A 14 -5.29 5.16 15.52
CA ASP A 14 -4.71 6.15 16.45
C ASP A 14 -5.85 6.87 17.20
N ASP A 15 -5.71 7.09 18.50
CA ASP A 15 -6.75 7.73 19.31
C ASP A 15 -7.13 9.13 18.78
N ARG A 16 -6.16 9.89 18.26
CA ARG A 16 -6.41 11.20 17.64
C ARG A 16 -7.24 11.08 16.36
N VAL A 17 -7.11 9.96 15.65
CA VAL A 17 -7.90 9.64 14.45
C VAL A 17 -9.31 9.25 14.87
N LYS A 18 -9.42 8.39 15.87
CA LYS A 18 -10.70 7.94 16.43
C LYS A 18 -11.52 9.15 16.91
N GLU A 19 -10.90 10.05 17.68
CA GLU A 19 -11.53 11.28 18.16
C GLU A 19 -12.04 12.16 17.00
N ALA A 20 -11.24 12.30 15.94
CA ALA A 20 -11.63 13.08 14.76
C ALA A 20 -12.84 12.48 14.03
N MET A 21 -13.00 11.14 14.07
CA MET A 21 -14.08 10.42 13.41
C MET A 21 -15.40 10.47 14.20
N ASP A 22 -15.31 10.50 15.52
CA ASP A 22 -16.40 10.13 16.44
C ASP A 22 -17.72 10.84 16.15
N LYS A 23 -17.71 12.17 16.03
CA LYS A 23 -18.94 12.96 15.81
C LYS A 23 -19.66 12.63 14.50
N TYR A 24 -18.96 12.09 13.52
CA TYR A 24 -19.55 11.79 12.20
C TYR A 24 -20.35 10.49 12.18
N PHE A 25 -20.31 9.71 13.26
CA PHE A 25 -21.15 8.51 13.37
C PHE A 25 -22.57 8.82 13.81
N SER A 26 -22.76 9.85 14.66
CA SER A 26 -24.05 10.11 15.29
C SER A 26 -24.51 11.57 15.24
N ASP A 27 -23.59 12.52 15.43
CA ASP A 27 -23.96 13.94 15.55
C ASP A 27 -24.01 14.64 14.18
N GLU A 28 -23.03 14.36 13.32
CA GLU A 28 -22.91 14.96 11.99
C GLU A 28 -23.01 13.91 10.87
N TYR A 29 -24.04 13.07 10.96
CA TYR A 29 -24.24 11.86 10.15
C TYR A 29 -24.82 12.11 8.75
N GLY A 30 -24.90 13.35 8.30
CA GLY A 30 -25.59 13.73 7.07
C GLY A 30 -25.05 13.07 5.80
N ASN A 31 -25.91 12.93 4.80
CA ASN A 31 -25.52 12.53 3.45
C ASN A 31 -24.96 13.77 2.73
N PRO A 32 -23.68 13.76 2.28
CA PRO A 32 -23.07 14.95 1.65
C PRO A 32 -23.74 15.36 0.33
N GLY A 33 -24.57 14.51 -0.27
CA GLY A 33 -25.38 14.85 -1.44
C GLY A 33 -26.67 15.60 -1.13
N SER A 34 -27.01 15.77 0.17
CA SER A 34 -28.27 16.44 0.57
C SER A 34 -28.08 17.95 0.73
N PHE A 35 -29.07 18.74 0.29
CA PHE A 35 -29.02 20.22 0.35
C PHE A 35 -29.44 20.79 1.70
N ASN A 36 -29.76 19.93 2.68
CA ASN A 36 -30.11 20.41 4.02
C ASN A 36 -28.87 20.68 4.87
N THR A 37 -29.04 21.36 6.00
CA THR A 37 -27.93 21.77 6.88
C THR A 37 -27.06 20.58 7.35
N VAL A 38 -27.68 19.43 7.61
CA VAL A 38 -26.96 18.23 8.11
C VAL A 38 -26.07 17.67 6.98
N GLY A 39 -26.60 17.61 5.76
CA GLY A 39 -25.83 17.18 4.58
C GLY A 39 -24.68 18.13 4.26
N LEU A 40 -24.92 19.44 4.37
CA LEU A 40 -23.88 20.45 4.11
C LEU A 40 -22.70 20.32 5.10
N ARG A 41 -22.97 20.02 6.39
CA ARG A 41 -21.88 19.78 7.35
C ARG A 41 -21.05 18.56 6.97
N ALA A 42 -21.69 17.48 6.57
CA ALA A 42 -21.01 16.27 6.10
C ALA A 42 -20.17 16.54 4.83
N LYS A 43 -20.74 17.31 3.90
CA LYS A 43 -20.04 17.71 2.67
C LYS A 43 -18.81 18.56 3.00
N ASN A 44 -18.92 19.53 3.88
CA ASN A 44 -17.80 20.37 4.28
C ASN A 44 -16.67 19.52 4.88
N ALA A 45 -16.99 18.57 5.76
CA ALA A 45 -16.00 17.67 6.36
C ALA A 45 -15.26 16.83 5.30
N MET A 46 -16.01 16.35 4.30
CA MET A 46 -15.43 15.61 3.17
C MET A 46 -14.49 16.51 2.34
N ASP A 47 -14.96 17.72 2.01
CA ASP A 47 -14.18 18.66 1.18
C ASP A 47 -12.88 19.09 1.91
N GLU A 48 -12.96 19.42 3.21
CA GLU A 48 -11.78 19.73 4.04
C GLU A 48 -10.80 18.58 4.10
N SER A 49 -11.31 17.34 4.23
CA SER A 49 -10.48 16.13 4.24
C SER A 49 -9.76 15.97 2.90
N ARG A 50 -10.49 16.18 1.81
CA ARG A 50 -9.94 16.09 0.44
C ARG A 50 -8.86 17.17 0.22
N GLU A 51 -9.08 18.39 0.71
CA GLU A 51 -8.10 19.49 0.61
C GLU A 51 -6.81 19.16 1.35
N LYS A 52 -6.91 18.66 2.58
CA LYS A 52 -5.73 18.24 3.38
C LYS A 52 -4.91 17.17 2.64
N ILE A 53 -5.59 16.15 2.11
CA ILE A 53 -4.93 15.08 1.37
C ILE A 53 -4.26 15.65 0.11
N ALA A 54 -4.96 16.52 -0.63
CA ALA A 54 -4.45 17.13 -1.86
C ALA A 54 -3.17 17.95 -1.58
N GLN A 55 -3.15 18.70 -0.46
CA GLN A 55 -1.97 19.45 -0.02
C GLN A 55 -0.79 18.50 0.26
N ILE A 56 -1.04 17.41 0.99
CA ILE A 56 -0.01 16.42 1.34
C ILE A 56 0.57 15.76 0.08
N LEU A 57 -0.28 15.41 -0.87
CA LEU A 57 0.12 14.74 -2.12
C LEU A 57 0.66 15.72 -3.17
N ASN A 58 0.57 17.03 -2.94
CA ASN A 58 0.92 18.10 -3.91
C ASN A 58 0.09 17.96 -5.20
N CYS A 59 -1.25 17.91 -5.05
CA CYS A 59 -2.17 17.76 -6.18
C CYS A 59 -3.43 18.60 -5.94
N THR A 60 -4.39 18.54 -6.87
CA THR A 60 -5.68 19.23 -6.71
C THR A 60 -6.72 18.29 -6.12
N THR A 61 -7.76 18.86 -5.51
CA THR A 61 -8.84 18.08 -4.88
C THR A 61 -9.56 17.17 -5.88
N ASN A 62 -9.67 17.58 -7.15
CA ASN A 62 -10.32 16.78 -8.20
C ASN A 62 -9.50 15.55 -8.63
N GLU A 63 -8.28 15.40 -8.12
CA GLU A 63 -7.41 14.26 -8.39
C GLU A 63 -7.47 13.21 -7.27
N ILE A 64 -8.31 13.43 -6.26
CA ILE A 64 -8.48 12.53 -5.10
C ILE A 64 -9.82 11.78 -5.25
N ILE A 65 -9.78 10.45 -5.25
CA ILE A 65 -10.97 9.59 -5.34
C ILE A 65 -10.97 8.68 -4.10
N PHE A 66 -11.97 8.80 -3.25
CA PHE A 66 -12.10 7.91 -2.09
C PHE A 66 -12.67 6.55 -2.52
N THR A 67 -12.15 5.49 -1.93
CA THR A 67 -12.54 4.10 -2.20
C THR A 67 -12.71 3.35 -0.88
N GLY A 68 -13.21 2.12 -0.91
CA GLY A 68 -13.42 1.32 0.29
C GLY A 68 -12.17 0.59 0.80
N SER A 69 -11.08 0.58 0.03
CA SER A 69 -9.83 -0.10 0.44
C SER A 69 -8.73 0.16 -0.59
N GLY A 70 -7.49 -0.19 -0.23
CA GLY A 70 -6.38 -0.20 -1.19
C GLY A 70 -6.66 -1.14 -2.37
N THR A 71 -7.24 -2.31 -2.09
CA THR A 71 -7.64 -3.27 -3.14
C THR A 71 -8.61 -2.65 -4.13
N GLU A 72 -9.62 -1.92 -3.64
CA GLU A 72 -10.57 -1.22 -4.52
C GLU A 72 -9.88 -0.12 -5.34
N SER A 73 -8.97 0.64 -4.70
CA SER A 73 -8.17 1.69 -5.39
C SER A 73 -7.35 1.08 -6.53
N ILE A 74 -6.66 -0.02 -6.27
CA ILE A 74 -5.83 -0.74 -7.25
C ILE A 74 -6.70 -1.24 -8.42
N ASN A 75 -7.83 -1.89 -8.10
CA ASN A 75 -8.75 -2.36 -9.13
C ASN A 75 -9.29 -1.21 -9.99
N LEU A 76 -9.67 -0.10 -9.36
CA LEU A 76 -10.14 1.09 -10.08
C LEU A 76 -9.02 1.68 -10.94
N ALA A 77 -7.80 1.79 -10.39
CA ALA A 77 -6.64 2.30 -11.13
C ALA A 77 -6.37 1.45 -12.36
N ILE A 78 -6.25 0.14 -12.20
CA ILE A 78 -5.85 -0.76 -13.29
C ILE A 78 -7.03 -1.04 -14.23
N LYS A 79 -8.13 -1.63 -13.74
CA LYS A 79 -9.30 -1.99 -14.57
C LYS A 79 -9.95 -0.75 -15.18
N GLY A 80 -10.13 0.30 -14.38
CA GLY A 80 -10.74 1.56 -14.85
C GLY A 80 -9.91 2.21 -15.95
N PHE A 81 -8.58 2.21 -15.77
CA PHE A 81 -7.67 2.80 -16.75
C PHE A 81 -7.66 2.00 -18.04
N VAL A 82 -7.48 0.68 -17.99
CA VAL A 82 -7.38 -0.12 -19.20
C VAL A 82 -8.69 -0.10 -20.01
N LYS A 83 -9.85 -0.13 -19.31
CA LYS A 83 -11.16 -0.03 -19.97
C LYS A 83 -11.35 1.31 -20.69
N ALA A 84 -10.79 2.39 -20.16
CA ALA A 84 -10.89 3.72 -20.76
C ALA A 84 -9.92 3.89 -21.93
N ASN A 85 -8.85 3.09 -22.01
CA ASN A 85 -7.74 3.28 -22.95
C ASN A 85 -7.47 2.06 -23.85
N LYS A 86 -8.39 1.10 -23.93
CA LYS A 86 -8.26 -0.15 -24.71
C LYS A 86 -7.94 0.11 -26.20
N ASN A 87 -8.37 1.25 -26.74
CA ASN A 87 -8.09 1.64 -28.12
C ASN A 87 -6.64 2.10 -28.36
N LYS A 88 -5.85 2.29 -27.31
CA LYS A 88 -4.45 2.76 -27.41
C LYS A 88 -3.44 1.61 -27.33
N GLY A 89 -3.88 0.44 -26.85
CA GLY A 89 -3.05 -0.73 -26.69
C GLY A 89 -3.65 -1.68 -25.68
N ASN A 90 -3.05 -2.87 -25.56
CA ASN A 90 -3.56 -3.92 -24.67
C ASN A 90 -2.45 -4.56 -23.82
N ARG A 91 -1.34 -3.84 -23.59
CA ARG A 91 -0.23 -4.39 -22.81
C ARG A 91 -0.05 -3.63 -21.50
N ILE A 92 0.15 -4.38 -20.41
CA ILE A 92 0.42 -3.89 -19.06
C ILE A 92 1.78 -4.47 -18.63
N ILE A 93 2.57 -3.68 -17.92
CA ILE A 93 3.80 -4.16 -17.29
C ILE A 93 3.65 -4.01 -15.78
N THR A 94 4.00 -5.07 -15.05
CA THR A 94 4.03 -5.07 -13.59
C THR A 94 5.24 -5.89 -13.12
N GLN A 95 5.37 -6.16 -11.83
CA GLN A 95 6.50 -6.97 -11.31
C GLN A 95 5.98 -8.18 -10.54
N LYS A 96 6.82 -9.21 -10.38
CA LYS A 96 6.44 -10.47 -9.73
C LYS A 96 6.18 -10.32 -8.23
N THR A 97 6.72 -9.28 -7.59
CA THR A 97 6.62 -9.07 -6.14
C THR A 97 5.46 -8.13 -5.74
N GLU A 98 4.50 -7.89 -6.62
CA GLU A 98 3.34 -7.06 -6.32
C GLU A 98 2.41 -7.69 -5.27
N HIS A 99 1.61 -6.87 -4.64
CA HIS A 99 0.50 -7.33 -3.80
C HIS A 99 -0.53 -8.08 -4.65
N GLU A 100 -1.19 -9.07 -4.06
CA GLU A 100 -2.23 -9.90 -4.72
C GLU A 100 -3.30 -9.04 -5.42
N ALA A 101 -3.63 -7.88 -4.89
CA ALA A 101 -4.61 -6.97 -5.52
C ALA A 101 -4.18 -6.54 -6.92
N VAL A 102 -2.87 -6.41 -7.18
CA VAL A 102 -2.34 -6.11 -8.52
C VAL A 102 -2.27 -7.39 -9.35
N LEU A 103 -1.65 -8.45 -8.81
CA LEU A 103 -1.42 -9.70 -9.53
C LEU A 103 -2.74 -10.32 -10.02
N GLU A 104 -3.73 -10.46 -9.13
CA GLU A 104 -5.01 -11.06 -9.46
C GLU A 104 -5.82 -10.18 -10.43
N THR A 105 -5.68 -8.84 -10.30
CA THR A 105 -6.29 -7.91 -11.27
C THR A 105 -5.66 -8.09 -12.66
N CYS A 106 -4.33 -8.24 -12.73
CA CYS A 106 -3.63 -8.48 -13.99
C CYS A 106 -4.01 -9.84 -14.61
N LYS A 107 -4.03 -10.91 -13.80
CA LYS A 107 -4.48 -12.25 -14.24
C LYS A 107 -5.92 -12.22 -14.80
N TYR A 108 -6.81 -11.50 -14.13
CA TYR A 108 -8.19 -11.31 -14.59
C TYR A 108 -8.19 -10.65 -15.99
N LEU A 109 -7.40 -9.59 -16.18
CA LEU A 109 -7.35 -8.87 -17.45
C LEU A 109 -6.77 -9.74 -18.59
N GLU A 110 -5.80 -10.60 -18.28
CA GLU A 110 -5.28 -11.58 -19.24
C GLU A 110 -6.34 -12.59 -19.64
N LYS A 111 -7.03 -13.15 -18.64
CA LYS A 111 -7.97 -14.26 -18.86
C LYS A 111 -9.28 -13.80 -19.50
N GLU A 112 -9.81 -12.64 -19.10
CA GLU A 112 -11.18 -12.23 -19.40
C GLU A 112 -11.27 -11.02 -20.38
N GLU A 113 -10.16 -10.27 -20.59
CA GLU A 113 -10.23 -9.00 -21.34
C GLU A 113 -9.17 -8.87 -22.45
N ASP A 114 -8.49 -9.97 -22.81
CA ASP A 114 -7.46 -10.05 -23.88
C ASP A 114 -6.29 -9.08 -23.69
N PHE A 115 -5.93 -8.77 -22.45
CA PHE A 115 -4.72 -7.99 -22.17
C PHE A 115 -3.51 -8.92 -22.09
N LYS A 116 -2.33 -8.37 -22.42
CA LYS A 116 -1.04 -9.05 -22.27
C LYS A 116 -0.31 -8.41 -21.10
N VAL A 117 0.08 -9.20 -20.13
CA VAL A 117 0.80 -8.68 -18.95
C VAL A 117 2.24 -9.20 -18.96
N THR A 118 3.18 -8.27 -18.79
CA THR A 118 4.58 -8.60 -18.60
C THR A 118 4.88 -8.46 -17.10
N TYR A 119 5.29 -9.55 -16.46
CA TYR A 119 5.66 -9.57 -15.04
C TYR A 119 7.19 -9.53 -14.97
N LEU A 120 7.73 -8.34 -14.66
CA LEU A 120 9.18 -8.15 -14.55
C LEU A 120 9.76 -8.99 -13.41
N ASP A 121 10.91 -9.57 -13.66
CA ASP A 121 11.72 -10.17 -12.61
C ASP A 121 12.30 -9.09 -11.70
N VAL A 122 12.70 -9.50 -10.52
CA VAL A 122 13.40 -8.64 -9.56
C VAL A 122 14.77 -9.27 -9.26
N ASP A 123 15.69 -8.47 -8.72
CA ASP A 123 16.97 -8.98 -8.25
C ASP A 123 16.80 -9.64 -6.85
N GLU A 124 17.89 -10.15 -6.30
CA GLU A 124 17.92 -10.81 -4.98
C GLU A 124 17.49 -9.88 -3.83
N PHE A 125 17.39 -8.60 -4.09
CA PHE A 125 16.91 -7.59 -3.12
C PHE A 125 15.46 -7.16 -3.36
N GLY A 126 14.84 -7.66 -4.43
CA GLY A 126 13.45 -7.32 -4.79
C GLY A 126 13.31 -6.05 -5.61
N LEU A 127 14.40 -5.52 -6.18
CA LEU A 127 14.34 -4.35 -7.07
C LEU A 127 14.15 -4.79 -8.53
N ILE A 128 13.31 -4.08 -9.28
CA ILE A 128 13.25 -4.27 -10.74
C ILE A 128 14.50 -3.67 -11.38
N ARG A 129 14.89 -4.24 -12.49
CA ARG A 129 15.96 -3.70 -13.32
C ARG A 129 15.35 -2.69 -14.31
N LEU A 130 15.83 -1.45 -14.25
CA LEU A 130 15.29 -0.36 -15.08
C LEU A 130 15.49 -0.61 -16.58
N ASP A 131 16.62 -1.24 -16.96
CA ASP A 131 16.87 -1.61 -18.36
C ASP A 131 15.89 -2.69 -18.86
N GLU A 132 15.47 -3.61 -17.98
CA GLU A 132 14.46 -4.62 -18.31
C GLU A 132 13.08 -3.98 -18.46
N LEU A 133 12.73 -3.03 -17.59
CA LEU A 133 11.50 -2.25 -17.75
C LEU A 133 11.49 -1.55 -19.09
N GLU A 134 12.59 -0.87 -19.42
CA GLU A 134 12.69 -0.11 -20.68
C GLU A 134 12.55 -1.02 -21.91
N LYS A 135 13.20 -2.18 -21.90
CA LYS A 135 13.11 -3.21 -22.96
C LYS A 135 11.69 -3.79 -23.10
N ALA A 136 10.95 -3.90 -21.99
CA ALA A 136 9.60 -4.49 -21.97
C ALA A 136 8.54 -3.57 -22.57
N ILE A 137 8.80 -2.25 -22.62
CA ILE A 137 7.84 -1.27 -23.16
C ILE A 137 7.76 -1.40 -24.68
N THR A 138 6.55 -1.52 -25.20
CA THR A 138 6.24 -1.58 -26.64
C THR A 138 5.21 -0.52 -27.01
N ASN A 139 4.89 -0.38 -28.28
CA ASN A 139 3.84 0.54 -28.77
C ASN A 139 2.45 0.18 -28.25
N GLU A 140 2.25 -1.07 -27.79
CA GLU A 140 0.98 -1.56 -27.25
C GLU A 140 0.91 -1.36 -25.72
N THR A 141 2.01 -0.94 -25.08
CA THR A 141 2.05 -0.76 -23.62
C THR A 141 1.31 0.52 -23.23
N ILE A 142 0.28 0.40 -22.40
CA ILE A 142 -0.52 1.55 -21.98
C ILE A 142 -0.34 1.87 -20.50
N LEU A 143 0.09 0.87 -19.68
CA LEU A 143 0.21 1.02 -18.23
C LEU A 143 1.42 0.25 -17.71
N VAL A 144 2.17 0.91 -16.84
CA VAL A 144 3.16 0.29 -15.95
C VAL A 144 2.60 0.41 -14.54
N SER A 145 2.58 -0.69 -13.78
CA SER A 145 2.12 -0.71 -12.39
C SER A 145 3.20 -1.37 -11.54
N ILE A 146 3.92 -0.58 -10.75
CA ILE A 146 5.01 -1.06 -9.88
C ILE A 146 4.78 -0.51 -8.47
N MET A 147 4.70 -1.37 -7.48
CA MET A 147 4.49 -0.96 -6.09
C MET A 147 5.66 -0.11 -5.58
N TYR A 148 5.37 0.86 -4.72
CA TYR A 148 6.40 1.75 -4.18
C TYR A 148 7.31 1.05 -3.17
N ALA A 149 6.70 0.29 -2.26
CA ALA A 149 7.45 -0.44 -1.23
C ALA A 149 6.76 -1.76 -0.94
N ASN A 150 7.55 -2.82 -0.91
CA ASN A 150 7.01 -4.16 -0.74
C ASN A 150 6.58 -4.40 0.71
N ASN A 151 5.38 -4.95 0.87
CA ASN A 151 4.78 -5.21 2.18
C ASN A 151 5.47 -6.33 2.97
N GLU A 152 6.13 -7.27 2.27
CA GLU A 152 6.78 -8.43 2.91
C GLU A 152 8.24 -8.15 3.22
N ILE A 153 9.04 -7.86 2.20
CA ILE A 153 10.49 -7.70 2.34
C ILE A 153 10.94 -6.24 2.55
N GLY A 154 10.00 -5.30 2.50
CA GLY A 154 10.26 -3.89 2.78
C GLY A 154 10.97 -3.11 1.67
N THR A 155 11.45 -3.75 0.61
CA THR A 155 12.23 -3.12 -0.46
C THR A 155 11.48 -1.95 -1.10
N VAL A 156 12.16 -0.81 -1.26
CA VAL A 156 11.62 0.43 -1.83
C VAL A 156 12.13 0.59 -3.26
N GLN A 157 11.22 0.66 -4.21
CA GLN A 157 11.52 0.84 -5.64
C GLN A 157 11.91 2.29 -5.97
N ASN A 158 12.68 2.47 -7.04
CA ASN A 158 13.11 3.78 -7.55
C ASN A 158 11.99 4.44 -8.37
N ILE A 159 10.91 4.85 -7.69
CA ILE A 159 9.66 5.32 -8.33
C ILE A 159 9.92 6.47 -9.32
N LYS A 160 10.79 7.41 -8.96
CA LYS A 160 11.09 8.55 -9.81
C LYS A 160 11.73 8.13 -11.14
N GLU A 161 12.72 7.22 -11.09
CA GLU A 161 13.38 6.72 -12.30
C GLU A 161 12.42 5.91 -13.17
N ILE A 162 11.57 5.11 -12.54
CA ILE A 162 10.51 4.35 -13.23
C ILE A 162 9.56 5.32 -13.94
N SER A 163 9.12 6.39 -13.26
CA SER A 163 8.21 7.37 -13.84
C SER A 163 8.84 8.13 -15.01
N GLU A 164 10.15 8.42 -14.93
CA GLU A 164 10.90 9.07 -16.01
C GLU A 164 10.95 8.19 -17.28
N ILE A 165 11.16 6.86 -17.09
CA ILE A 165 11.07 5.89 -18.19
C ILE A 165 9.66 5.90 -18.79
N CYS A 166 8.63 5.77 -17.94
CA CYS A 166 7.24 5.77 -18.42
C CYS A 166 6.91 7.03 -19.20
N LYS A 167 7.34 8.20 -18.70
CA LYS A 167 7.15 9.51 -19.34
C LYS A 167 7.85 9.57 -20.71
N LYS A 168 9.09 9.05 -20.80
CA LYS A 168 9.86 8.98 -22.05
C LYS A 168 9.09 8.24 -23.16
N TYR A 169 8.42 7.16 -22.77
CA TYR A 169 7.64 6.31 -23.70
C TYR A 169 6.15 6.66 -23.75
N LYS A 170 5.71 7.71 -23.03
CA LYS A 170 4.30 8.17 -22.97
C LYS A 170 3.35 7.09 -22.45
N VAL A 171 3.83 6.20 -21.59
CA VAL A 171 3.05 5.17 -20.91
C VAL A 171 2.62 5.70 -19.55
N LYS A 172 1.41 5.38 -19.10
CA LYS A 172 0.92 5.81 -17.79
C LYS A 172 1.51 4.95 -16.68
N PHE A 173 1.79 5.61 -15.54
CA PHE A 173 2.42 4.96 -14.39
C PHE A 173 1.50 4.95 -13.17
N HIS A 174 1.20 3.74 -12.68
CA HIS A 174 0.49 3.47 -11.42
C HIS A 174 1.48 2.93 -10.39
N THR A 175 1.30 3.34 -9.15
CA THR A 175 2.04 2.73 -8.03
C THR A 175 1.11 2.39 -6.87
N ASP A 176 1.23 1.18 -6.35
CA ASP A 176 0.65 0.82 -5.04
C ASP A 176 1.58 1.38 -3.96
N ALA A 177 1.12 2.44 -3.27
CA ALA A 177 1.87 3.11 -2.22
C ALA A 177 1.25 2.84 -0.83
N CYS A 178 0.45 1.77 -0.68
CA CYS A 178 -0.23 1.46 0.58
C CYS A 178 0.75 1.32 1.76
N GLN A 179 1.91 0.74 1.54
CA GLN A 179 2.93 0.58 2.59
C GLN A 179 3.86 1.80 2.70
N ALA A 180 3.91 2.63 1.65
CA ALA A 180 4.86 3.74 1.56
C ALA A 180 4.38 5.01 2.28
N ALA A 181 3.07 5.25 2.28
CA ALA A 181 2.48 6.57 2.59
C ALA A 181 2.76 7.07 4.02
N GLY A 182 3.09 6.19 4.95
CA GLY A 182 3.43 6.58 6.32
C GLY A 182 4.89 7.00 6.50
N TYR A 183 5.76 6.64 5.56
CA TYR A 183 7.22 6.66 5.78
C TYR A 183 8.04 7.30 4.67
N LEU A 184 7.49 7.36 3.45
CA LEU A 184 8.23 7.82 2.28
C LEU A 184 7.64 9.11 1.72
N ASN A 185 8.35 9.72 0.77
CA ASN A 185 7.85 10.87 0.02
C ASN A 185 6.68 10.43 -0.86
N ILE A 186 5.55 11.12 -0.76
CA ILE A 186 4.35 10.84 -1.56
C ILE A 186 3.90 12.06 -2.38
N ASP A 187 4.79 13.02 -2.59
CA ASP A 187 4.57 14.17 -3.49
C ASP A 187 4.48 13.65 -4.93
N VAL A 188 3.27 13.58 -5.45
CA VAL A 188 3.00 12.96 -6.76
C VAL A 188 3.60 13.75 -7.93
N GLN A 189 3.79 15.07 -7.77
CA GLN A 189 4.44 15.89 -8.79
C GLN A 189 5.95 15.60 -8.84
N ASN A 190 6.58 15.56 -7.66
CA ASN A 190 8.01 15.26 -7.53
C ASN A 190 8.33 13.85 -8.04
N LEU A 191 7.47 12.89 -7.76
CA LEU A 191 7.64 11.49 -8.17
C LEU A 191 7.21 11.23 -9.61
N GLY A 192 6.42 12.14 -10.22
CA GLY A 192 5.99 12.01 -11.60
C GLY A 192 4.91 10.94 -11.83
N ILE A 193 4.13 10.62 -10.82
CA ILE A 193 3.13 9.53 -10.81
C ILE A 193 1.85 9.99 -11.54
N ASP A 194 1.20 9.07 -12.28
CA ASP A 194 -0.11 9.32 -12.89
C ASP A 194 -1.27 8.75 -12.04
N LEU A 195 -1.05 7.61 -11.37
CA LEU A 195 -2.06 6.97 -10.48
C LEU A 195 -1.34 6.42 -9.25
N MET A 196 -1.91 6.64 -8.06
CA MET A 196 -1.33 6.09 -6.83
C MET A 196 -2.44 5.60 -5.90
N SER A 197 -2.28 4.36 -5.41
CA SER A 197 -3.25 3.74 -4.48
C SER A 197 -2.73 3.80 -3.05
N LEU A 198 -3.62 4.19 -2.11
CA LEU A 198 -3.34 4.28 -0.68
C LEU A 198 -4.41 3.53 0.13
N ASN A 199 -4.08 3.18 1.38
CA ASN A 199 -4.98 2.42 2.27
C ASN A 199 -4.90 2.95 3.71
N GLY A 200 -6.05 3.23 4.32
CA GLY A 200 -6.13 3.77 5.68
C GLY A 200 -5.59 2.83 6.75
N SER A 201 -5.81 1.53 6.61
CA SER A 201 -5.41 0.53 7.61
C SER A 201 -3.89 0.31 7.73
N LYS A 202 -3.09 0.98 6.90
CA LYS A 202 -1.62 0.94 6.96
C LYS A 202 -1.03 2.23 7.55
N LEU A 203 -1.90 3.19 7.93
CA LEU A 203 -1.54 4.54 8.37
C LEU A 203 -2.06 4.85 9.79
N TYR A 204 -2.45 3.83 10.56
CA TYR A 204 -3.15 4.00 11.83
C TYR A 204 -4.48 4.74 11.65
N GLY A 205 -5.07 4.59 10.46
CA GLY A 205 -6.40 5.05 10.11
C GLY A 205 -7.40 3.90 10.11
N PRO A 206 -8.68 4.20 9.84
CA PRO A 206 -9.70 3.15 9.84
C PRO A 206 -9.52 2.16 8.69
N LYS A 207 -9.91 0.91 8.93
CA LYS A 207 -10.13 -0.09 7.89
C LYS A 207 -11.37 0.32 7.09
N GLY A 208 -11.52 -0.14 5.88
CA GLY A 208 -12.70 0.18 5.07
C GLY A 208 -12.62 1.52 4.34
N ILE A 209 -11.42 2.06 4.19
CA ILE A 209 -11.16 3.28 3.41
C ILE A 209 -9.84 3.16 2.66
N GLY A 210 -9.87 3.56 1.40
CA GLY A 210 -8.68 3.72 0.56
C GLY A 210 -8.79 5.00 -0.25
N LEU A 211 -7.81 5.25 -1.07
CA LEU A 211 -7.75 6.45 -1.89
C LEU A 211 -7.01 6.13 -3.19
N LEU A 212 -7.54 6.65 -4.29
CA LEU A 212 -6.84 6.68 -5.57
C LEU A 212 -6.51 8.14 -5.91
N TYR A 213 -5.23 8.47 -6.01
CA TYR A 213 -4.78 9.68 -6.72
C TYR A 213 -4.89 9.40 -8.22
N LEU A 214 -5.53 10.31 -8.93
CA LEU A 214 -5.75 10.22 -10.38
C LEU A 214 -5.33 11.54 -11.01
N LYS A 215 -4.17 11.56 -11.64
CA LYS A 215 -3.62 12.77 -12.29
C LYS A 215 -4.60 13.34 -13.32
N LYS A 216 -4.85 14.63 -13.25
CA LYS A 216 -5.72 15.36 -14.19
C LYS A 216 -5.38 15.02 -15.64
N GLY A 217 -6.40 14.67 -16.42
CA GLY A 217 -6.25 14.26 -17.83
C GLY A 217 -6.04 12.76 -18.01
N THR A 218 -5.91 11.98 -16.95
CA THR A 218 -5.88 10.52 -17.02
C THR A 218 -7.32 10.00 -17.02
N MET A 219 -7.69 9.27 -18.05
CA MET A 219 -9.08 8.80 -18.21
C MET A 219 -9.28 7.44 -17.53
N LEU A 220 -10.32 7.34 -16.72
CA LEU A 220 -10.79 6.10 -16.10
C LEU A 220 -12.26 5.84 -16.44
N LYS A 221 -12.65 4.57 -16.42
CA LYS A 221 -14.07 4.17 -16.36
C LYS A 221 -14.37 3.62 -14.97
N PRO A 222 -15.54 3.92 -14.41
CA PRO A 222 -15.91 3.37 -13.11
C PRO A 222 -16.01 1.84 -13.17
N ILE A 223 -15.72 1.20 -12.04
CA ILE A 223 -15.91 -0.25 -11.86
C ILE A 223 -17.08 -0.54 -10.92
N ILE A 224 -17.54 0.47 -10.17
CA ILE A 224 -18.73 0.40 -9.32
C ILE A 224 -19.71 1.46 -9.85
N HIS A 225 -20.89 1.01 -10.26
CA HIS A 225 -21.90 1.85 -10.93
C HIS A 225 -23.03 2.18 -9.94
N GLY A 226 -23.58 3.40 -10.04
CA GLY A 226 -24.64 3.87 -9.15
C GLY A 226 -24.89 5.38 -9.26
N GLY A 227 -24.99 6.06 -8.15
CA GLY A 227 -25.40 7.47 -8.05
C GLY A 227 -24.39 8.53 -8.49
N GLY A 228 -23.23 8.15 -8.99
CA GLY A 228 -22.26 9.08 -9.57
C GLY A 228 -21.38 9.83 -8.56
N GLN A 229 -21.30 9.36 -7.34
CA GLN A 229 -20.39 9.92 -6.33
C GLN A 229 -18.93 9.86 -6.81
N GLU A 230 -18.05 10.59 -6.13
CA GLU A 230 -16.62 10.65 -6.45
C GLU A 230 -16.41 10.95 -7.95
N PHE A 231 -17.04 12.02 -8.41
CA PHE A 231 -16.93 12.51 -9.81
C PHE A 231 -17.40 11.48 -10.86
N GLY A 232 -18.31 10.56 -10.47
CA GLY A 232 -18.81 9.49 -11.33
C GLY A 232 -17.86 8.29 -11.44
N LEU A 233 -16.76 8.28 -10.70
CA LEU A 233 -15.73 7.24 -10.79
C LEU A 233 -15.92 6.14 -9.72
N ARG A 234 -16.60 6.47 -8.60
CA ARG A 234 -16.82 5.49 -7.54
C ARG A 234 -18.16 5.78 -6.85
N SER A 235 -19.16 5.06 -7.28
CA SER A 235 -20.53 5.26 -6.76
C SER A 235 -20.72 4.60 -5.39
N GLY A 236 -21.68 5.12 -4.64
CA GLY A 236 -22.01 4.70 -3.27
C GLY A 236 -21.82 5.84 -2.29
N THR A 237 -22.72 5.97 -1.32
CA THR A 237 -22.69 7.06 -0.34
C THR A 237 -21.31 7.14 0.32
N GLU A 238 -20.76 8.34 0.39
CA GLU A 238 -19.42 8.59 0.92
C GLU A 238 -19.40 8.35 2.43
N ASN A 239 -18.39 7.62 2.88
CA ASN A 239 -18.23 7.25 4.29
C ASN A 239 -17.48 8.38 5.02
N ILE A 240 -18.22 9.39 5.45
CA ILE A 240 -17.66 10.63 6.03
C ILE A 240 -16.75 10.34 7.23
N PRO A 241 -17.15 9.53 8.25
CA PRO A 241 -16.24 9.28 9.37
C PRO A 241 -14.92 8.67 8.92
N TYR A 242 -14.94 7.74 7.95
CA TYR A 242 -13.72 7.08 7.50
C TYR A 242 -12.86 8.00 6.61
N ILE A 243 -13.49 8.87 5.82
CA ILE A 243 -12.79 9.89 5.01
C ILE A 243 -12.04 10.85 5.94
N VAL A 244 -12.70 11.36 6.98
CA VAL A 244 -12.09 12.24 7.99
C VAL A 244 -10.96 11.49 8.71
N GLY A 245 -11.22 10.23 9.09
CA GLY A 245 -10.21 9.38 9.73
C GLY A 245 -8.98 9.15 8.86
N PHE A 246 -9.18 8.88 7.57
CA PHE A 246 -8.07 8.70 6.62
C PHE A 246 -7.24 9.99 6.49
N ALA A 247 -7.91 11.12 6.30
CA ALA A 247 -7.23 12.43 6.16
C ALA A 247 -6.41 12.75 7.42
N LYS A 248 -6.99 12.49 8.61
CA LYS A 248 -6.32 12.73 9.89
C LYS A 248 -5.12 11.79 10.07
N ALA A 249 -5.28 10.52 9.73
CA ALA A 249 -4.19 9.53 9.82
C ALA A 249 -3.02 9.92 8.90
N LEU A 250 -3.32 10.31 7.66
CA LEU A 250 -2.29 10.72 6.70
C LEU A 250 -1.59 12.01 7.15
N GLU A 251 -2.36 12.99 7.67
CA GLU A 251 -1.82 14.24 8.24
C GLU A 251 -0.81 13.92 9.37
N ILE A 252 -1.20 13.11 10.33
CA ILE A 252 -0.35 12.72 11.46
C ILE A 252 0.90 11.99 10.94
N ALA A 253 0.71 11.01 10.05
CA ALA A 253 1.81 10.21 9.51
C ALA A 253 2.87 11.09 8.83
N GLN A 254 2.45 12.03 8.00
CA GLN A 254 3.38 12.89 7.26
C GLN A 254 4.02 13.96 8.17
N ARG A 255 3.28 14.48 9.14
CA ARG A 255 3.81 15.45 10.12
C ARG A 255 4.90 14.82 10.99
N GLU A 256 4.73 13.60 11.42
CA GLU A 256 5.62 12.90 12.35
C GLU A 256 6.66 12.04 11.63
N LYS A 257 6.64 12.01 10.30
CA LYS A 257 7.40 11.09 9.44
C LYS A 257 8.89 11.02 9.78
N ASP A 258 9.58 12.16 9.81
CA ASP A 258 11.04 12.19 9.90
C ASP A 258 11.53 11.63 11.25
N ALA A 259 10.85 11.99 12.34
CA ALA A 259 11.15 11.47 13.68
C ALA A 259 10.88 9.95 13.75
N GLU A 260 9.73 9.51 13.22
CA GLU A 260 9.35 8.10 13.21
C GLU A 260 10.26 7.25 12.32
N VAL A 261 10.62 7.75 11.14
CA VAL A 261 11.54 7.05 10.23
C VAL A 261 12.88 6.83 10.94
N THR A 262 13.41 7.87 11.60
CA THR A 262 14.68 7.77 12.33
C THR A 262 14.58 6.72 13.45
N ARG A 263 13.54 6.82 14.27
CA ARG A 263 13.34 5.91 15.43
C ARG A 263 13.19 4.45 14.95
N LEU A 264 12.33 4.23 13.96
CA LEU A 264 12.04 2.88 13.45
C LEU A 264 13.26 2.27 12.73
N THR A 265 14.02 3.08 12.00
CA THR A 265 15.24 2.62 11.34
C THR A 265 16.24 2.08 12.38
N ASN A 266 16.44 2.82 13.48
CA ASN A 266 17.35 2.39 14.55
C ASN A 266 16.90 1.06 15.18
N LEU A 267 15.59 0.93 15.46
CA LEU A 267 15.03 -0.29 16.02
C LEU A 267 15.11 -1.47 15.04
N ARG A 268 14.80 -1.21 13.79
CA ARG A 268 14.88 -2.20 12.71
C ARG A 268 16.31 -2.74 12.58
N ASP A 269 17.26 -1.83 12.47
CA ASP A 269 18.67 -2.21 12.25
C ASP A 269 19.24 -2.93 13.49
N TYR A 270 18.86 -2.47 14.69
CA TYR A 270 19.19 -3.16 15.94
C TYR A 270 18.67 -4.61 15.92
N LEU A 271 17.41 -4.81 15.56
CA LEU A 271 16.80 -6.14 15.51
C LEU A 271 17.47 -7.02 14.46
N ILE A 272 17.66 -6.50 13.25
CA ILE A 272 18.31 -7.24 12.14
C ILE A 272 19.72 -7.70 12.57
N ASN A 273 20.54 -6.77 13.06
CA ASN A 273 21.92 -7.08 13.41
C ASN A 273 21.98 -8.15 14.52
N ASN A 274 21.16 -7.99 15.56
CA ASN A 274 21.14 -8.95 16.67
C ASN A 274 20.71 -10.36 16.22
N ILE A 275 19.72 -10.46 15.32
CA ILE A 275 19.31 -11.78 14.81
C ILE A 275 20.42 -12.39 13.98
N LEU A 276 20.99 -11.64 13.02
CA LEU A 276 22.01 -12.16 12.10
C LEU A 276 23.31 -12.55 12.83
N GLU A 277 23.66 -11.83 13.91
CA GLU A 277 24.88 -12.12 14.69
C GLU A 277 24.72 -13.30 15.65
N ASN A 278 23.53 -13.50 16.20
CA ASN A 278 23.33 -14.45 17.29
C ASN A 278 22.59 -15.73 16.90
N ILE A 279 21.90 -15.74 15.76
CA ILE A 279 21.14 -16.92 15.31
C ILE A 279 21.76 -17.44 14.00
N PRO A 280 22.36 -18.63 14.02
CA PRO A 280 23.00 -19.17 12.81
C PRO A 280 21.97 -19.51 11.74
N LYS A 281 22.41 -19.54 10.48
CA LYS A 281 21.59 -19.90 9.32
C LYS A 281 20.41 -18.94 9.12
N THR A 282 20.63 -17.63 9.35
CA THR A 282 19.62 -16.59 9.12
C THR A 282 20.07 -15.65 8.00
N PHE A 283 19.10 -15.16 7.22
CA PHE A 283 19.36 -14.25 6.09
C PHE A 283 18.31 -13.14 6.06
N LEU A 284 18.78 -11.91 5.84
CA LEU A 284 17.88 -10.77 5.64
C LEU A 284 17.28 -10.82 4.23
N ASN A 285 15.98 -10.80 4.12
CA ASN A 285 15.27 -10.71 2.85
C ASN A 285 15.02 -9.24 2.48
N GLY A 286 15.16 -8.93 1.18
CA GLY A 286 15.00 -7.58 0.67
C GLY A 286 16.24 -6.72 0.79
N HIS A 287 16.15 -5.47 0.31
CA HIS A 287 17.32 -4.60 0.21
C HIS A 287 17.81 -4.14 1.60
N PRO A 288 19.10 -4.21 1.89
CA PRO A 288 19.58 -3.89 3.25
C PRO A 288 19.40 -2.43 3.66
N SER A 289 19.39 -1.49 2.71
CA SER A 289 19.26 -0.05 3.02
C SER A 289 18.07 0.62 2.34
N LYS A 290 17.75 0.27 1.08
CA LYS A 290 16.57 0.81 0.39
C LYS A 290 15.33 0.03 0.85
N ARG A 291 14.96 0.20 2.12
CA ARG A 291 13.85 -0.54 2.72
C ARG A 291 13.04 0.33 3.68
N LEU A 292 11.79 -0.05 3.87
CA LEU A 292 10.89 0.60 4.83
C LEU A 292 11.51 0.59 6.23
N PRO A 293 11.38 1.68 6.99
CA PRO A 293 12.00 1.77 8.31
C PRO A 293 11.42 0.79 9.33
N ASN A 294 10.21 0.33 9.11
CA ASN A 294 9.48 -0.54 10.06
C ASN A 294 9.50 -2.02 9.67
N ASN A 295 10.16 -2.41 8.58
CA ASN A 295 10.07 -3.77 8.06
C ASN A 295 11.33 -4.58 8.34
N VAL A 296 11.16 -5.74 8.95
CA VAL A 296 12.20 -6.77 9.12
C VAL A 296 11.63 -8.07 8.55
N ASN A 297 12.30 -8.66 7.57
CA ASN A 297 11.94 -9.96 7.04
C ASN A 297 13.22 -10.81 7.00
N ILE A 298 13.21 -11.90 7.72
CA ILE A 298 14.38 -12.80 7.87
C ILE A 298 13.95 -14.24 7.60
N THR A 299 14.75 -14.95 6.82
CA THR A 299 14.61 -16.39 6.64
C THR A 299 15.48 -17.09 7.67
N PHE A 300 14.90 -18.08 8.33
CA PHE A 300 15.57 -19.02 9.26
C PHE A 300 15.61 -20.38 8.57
N LEU A 301 16.78 -20.87 8.20
CA LEU A 301 16.89 -22.20 7.57
C LEU A 301 16.63 -23.30 8.60
N ASP A 302 16.12 -24.41 8.10
CA ASP A 302 15.85 -25.63 8.86
C ASP A 302 14.75 -25.47 9.93
N VAL A 303 13.96 -24.36 9.86
CA VAL A 303 12.83 -24.14 10.76
C VAL A 303 11.62 -23.66 9.95
N GLU A 304 10.47 -24.18 10.28
CA GLU A 304 9.20 -23.73 9.66
C GLU A 304 8.76 -22.39 10.24
N GLY A 305 8.47 -21.41 9.39
CA GLY A 305 8.02 -20.09 9.81
C GLY A 305 6.75 -20.13 10.68
N GLU A 306 5.81 -21.03 10.37
CA GLU A 306 4.59 -21.22 11.18
C GLU A 306 4.94 -21.66 12.61
N ALA A 307 5.92 -22.57 12.76
CA ALA A 307 6.36 -23.03 14.08
C ALA A 307 6.98 -21.86 14.87
N ILE A 308 7.79 -21.03 14.21
CA ILE A 308 8.38 -19.82 14.83
C ILE A 308 7.23 -18.90 15.32
N MET A 309 6.25 -18.63 14.46
CA MET A 309 5.12 -17.75 14.82
C MET A 309 4.32 -18.27 15.99
N LEU A 310 4.03 -19.57 16.01
CA LEU A 310 3.31 -20.20 17.13
C LEU A 310 4.09 -20.06 18.44
N MET A 311 5.41 -20.32 18.39
CA MET A 311 6.26 -20.16 19.58
C MET A 311 6.34 -18.69 20.02
N MET A 312 6.52 -17.74 19.08
CA MET A 312 6.53 -16.31 19.40
C MET A 312 5.22 -15.90 20.10
N ASN A 313 4.09 -16.39 19.59
CA ASN A 313 2.78 -16.10 20.16
C ASN A 313 2.64 -16.61 21.61
N GLU A 314 3.23 -17.78 21.93
CA GLU A 314 3.29 -18.29 23.31
C GLU A 314 4.05 -17.33 24.25
N TYR A 315 5.02 -16.59 23.70
CA TYR A 315 5.75 -15.55 24.44
C TYR A 315 5.09 -14.16 24.34
N GLY A 316 3.87 -14.09 23.77
CA GLY A 316 3.11 -12.86 23.63
C GLY A 316 3.61 -11.95 22.50
N ILE A 317 4.35 -12.49 21.53
CA ILE A 317 4.85 -11.72 20.38
C ILE A 317 4.05 -12.12 19.14
N CYS A 318 3.25 -11.19 18.60
CA CYS A 318 2.42 -11.40 17.41
C CYS A 318 3.17 -10.95 16.16
N ALA A 319 3.50 -11.88 15.28
CA ALA A 319 4.16 -11.62 13.99
C ALA A 319 3.46 -12.44 12.90
N SER A 320 3.82 -12.25 11.65
CA SER A 320 3.26 -13.03 10.53
C SER A 320 4.36 -13.61 9.65
N SER A 321 4.07 -14.69 8.95
CA SER A 321 4.84 -15.13 7.79
C SER A 321 4.55 -14.18 6.63
N GLY A 322 5.41 -14.11 5.64
CA GLY A 322 5.26 -13.20 4.51
C GLY A 322 3.90 -13.22 3.81
N SER A 323 3.14 -14.29 3.95
CA SER A 323 1.87 -14.50 3.25
C SER A 323 0.63 -14.45 4.15
N ALA A 324 0.53 -13.47 5.03
CA ALA A 324 -0.65 -13.31 5.90
C ALA A 324 -1.98 -13.28 5.11
N CYS A 325 -1.94 -12.81 3.84
CA CYS A 325 -3.13 -12.74 2.98
C CYS A 325 -3.44 -14.06 2.27
N THR A 326 -2.49 -15.00 2.20
CA THR A 326 -2.66 -16.31 1.53
C THR A 326 -2.61 -17.46 2.51
N SER A 327 -2.92 -17.22 3.78
CA SER A 327 -2.87 -18.20 4.88
C SER A 327 -3.72 -19.47 4.66
N LYS A 328 -4.47 -19.54 3.55
CA LYS A 328 -5.25 -20.74 3.17
C LYS A 328 -4.46 -21.72 2.28
N SER A 329 -3.30 -21.32 1.74
CA SER A 329 -2.42 -22.22 1.00
C SER A 329 -1.13 -22.45 1.79
N LEU A 330 -0.65 -23.66 1.78
CA LEU A 330 0.64 -24.04 2.38
C LEU A 330 1.82 -23.61 1.50
N ASP A 331 1.55 -22.85 0.44
CA ASP A 331 2.60 -22.41 -0.49
C ASP A 331 3.42 -21.25 0.11
N PRO A 332 4.73 -21.25 -0.07
CA PRO A 332 5.57 -20.14 0.39
C PRO A 332 5.28 -18.86 -0.37
N SER A 333 5.65 -17.74 0.22
CA SER A 333 5.44 -16.40 -0.37
C SER A 333 6.00 -16.32 -1.79
N HIS A 334 5.17 -15.86 -2.73
CA HIS A 334 5.59 -15.58 -4.11
C HIS A 334 6.70 -14.50 -4.14
N VAL A 335 6.72 -13.59 -3.16
CA VAL A 335 7.75 -12.54 -3.05
C VAL A 335 9.10 -13.16 -2.72
N ILE A 336 9.13 -14.08 -1.75
CA ILE A 336 10.36 -14.76 -1.32
C ILE A 336 10.91 -15.64 -2.44
N LEU A 337 10.02 -16.33 -3.17
CA LEU A 337 10.42 -17.10 -4.36
C LEU A 337 10.97 -16.20 -5.46
N ALA A 338 10.33 -15.03 -5.68
CA ALA A 338 10.73 -14.10 -6.74
C ALA A 338 12.13 -13.49 -6.51
N ILE A 339 12.56 -13.35 -5.26
CA ILE A 339 13.92 -12.86 -4.95
C ILE A 339 14.98 -13.98 -5.02
N GLY A 340 14.56 -15.20 -5.41
CA GLY A 340 15.48 -16.30 -5.71
C GLY A 340 15.73 -17.31 -4.59
N LEU A 341 15.00 -17.22 -3.47
CA LEU A 341 15.16 -18.24 -2.43
C LEU A 341 14.51 -19.55 -2.87
N PRO A 342 15.17 -20.69 -2.61
CA PRO A 342 14.57 -21.98 -2.93
C PRO A 342 13.32 -22.26 -2.08
N TYR A 343 12.45 -23.08 -2.59
CA TYR A 343 11.13 -23.40 -2.01
C TYR A 343 11.22 -23.73 -0.51
N GLU A 344 12.19 -24.58 -0.17
CA GLU A 344 12.39 -25.05 1.21
C GLU A 344 12.80 -23.92 2.17
N ALA A 345 13.62 -22.98 1.69
CA ALA A 345 14.08 -21.84 2.50
C ALA A 345 12.97 -20.79 2.65
N ALA A 346 12.08 -20.69 1.66
CA ALA A 346 11.00 -19.70 1.66
C ALA A 346 9.96 -19.96 2.78
N HIS A 347 9.79 -21.21 3.21
CA HIS A 347 8.92 -21.57 4.33
C HIS A 347 9.44 -21.04 5.68
N GLY A 348 10.72 -20.78 5.83
CA GLY A 348 11.35 -20.28 7.07
C GLY A 348 11.31 -18.75 7.22
N SER A 349 10.54 -18.03 6.42
CA SER A 349 10.55 -16.57 6.46
C SER A 349 9.54 -15.95 7.45
N UNK A 350 9.83 -14.89 8.29
CA UNK A 350 8.99 -14.21 9.21
C UNK A 350 9.15 -12.76 8.98
N UNK A 351 8.13 -11.97 9.02
CA UNK A 351 8.11 -10.60 8.93
C UNK A 351 7.71 -10.03 10.24
N UNK A 352 8.21 -9.11 10.59
CA UNK A 352 7.89 -8.34 11.70
C UNK A 352 7.86 -6.94 11.24
N UNK A 353 6.89 -6.24 11.33
CA UNK A 353 6.74 -4.86 11.12
C UNK A 353 6.63 -4.21 12.41
N ASN A 354 7.35 -3.20 12.60
CA ASN A 354 7.48 -2.54 13.89
C ASN A 354 6.49 -1.37 14.07
N HIS A 355 6.29 -0.97 15.32
CA HIS A 355 5.18 -0.13 15.81
C HIS A 355 5.54 1.36 15.85
N ARG A 356 4.62 2.23 15.43
CA ARG A 356 4.65 3.67 15.71
C ARG A 356 4.21 3.90 17.17
N ILE A 357 4.99 4.65 17.94
CA ILE A 357 4.60 5.01 19.30
C ILE A 357 3.74 6.27 19.25
N SER A 358 2.49 6.17 19.68
CA SER A 358 1.71 7.38 19.94
C SER A 358 2.14 7.93 21.33
N GLU A 359 2.24 9.24 21.43
CA GLU A 359 2.54 9.90 22.73
C GLU A 359 1.50 9.57 23.81
N THR A 360 0.37 9.01 23.39
CA THR A 360 -0.76 8.66 24.26
C THR A 360 -0.87 7.15 24.52
N SER A 361 0.10 6.35 24.06
CA SER A 361 0.02 4.91 24.29
C SER A 361 0.16 4.60 25.77
N LYS A 362 -0.96 4.45 26.45
CA LYS A 362 -1.00 3.85 27.78
C LYS A 362 -0.47 2.42 27.64
N PRO A 363 0.39 1.94 28.55
CA PRO A 363 0.70 0.52 28.57
C PRO A 363 -0.62 -0.24 28.66
N CYS A 364 -0.76 -1.28 27.88
CA CYS A 364 -1.96 -2.12 27.96
C CYS A 364 -2.17 -2.54 29.40
N GLN A 365 -3.22 -2.00 30.02
CA GLN A 365 -3.66 -2.49 31.31
C GLN A 365 -4.58 -3.67 31.03
N HIS A 366 -4.18 -4.86 31.56
CA HIS A 366 -4.95 -6.07 31.49
C HIS A 366 -5.74 -6.19 32.44
#